data_2ca33ca646be6f74ecefd86ce496f488
#
_entry.id   2ca33ca646be6f74ecefd86ce496f488
#
_cell.length_a   1.000
_cell.length_b   1.000
_cell.length_c   1.000
_cell.angle_alpha   90.00
_cell.angle_beta   90.00
_cell.angle_gamma   90.00
#
_symmetry.space_group_name_H-M   'P 1'
#
loop_
_entity.id
_entity.type
_entity.pdbx_description
1 polymer ?
#
loop_
_entity_poly.entity_id
_entity_poly.type
_entity_poly.pdbx_seq_one_letter_code
_entity_poly.pdbx_strand_id
1 'polypeptide(L)'
;DIIGTVVHYPEYEGSELAKGGFAGVTRILTDGDMSVSSKPKDSRAYTCIDETAPVINILHAQSITLVTYIDWTDDMGEYCEFRDRVKNKDTFALLDKCINRVKCADITEEPVSLGHDNIELKLGGGYSGEFANEELLDLQKNEHDIIPQLLERLYYNGLYGMQACAGTTAPRLSGLWVGEWNLLWRSAYTMDANVNIQVSGINSSGLYEAGAGYMWFILRQIPDWVNNAAMVYGMKDAVLI
;
A
#
# COMPACT_ATOMS: atom_id res chain seq x y z
N ASP A 1 -10.96 8.81 -21.30
CA ASP A 1 -9.65 9.30 -21.04
C ASP A 1 -9.23 9.50 -19.58
N ILE A 2 -10.12 9.83 -18.66
CA ILE A 2 -9.68 10.19 -17.30
C ILE A 2 -10.75 9.82 -16.30
N ILE A 3 -10.35 9.06 -15.28
CA ILE A 3 -11.12 8.92 -14.07
C ILE A 3 -10.30 9.48 -12.94
N GLY A 4 -10.79 10.55 -12.34
CA GLY A 4 -10.20 11.12 -11.14
C GLY A 4 -11.01 10.74 -9.92
N THR A 5 -10.33 10.38 -8.87
CA THR A 5 -10.93 10.21 -7.56
C THR A 5 -10.22 11.11 -6.59
N VAL A 6 -11.01 11.79 -5.78
CA VAL A 6 -10.49 12.59 -4.68
C VAL A 6 -11.17 12.11 -3.42
N VAL A 7 -10.38 11.86 -2.39
CA VAL A 7 -10.87 11.50 -1.07
C VAL A 7 -10.46 12.56 -0.09
N HIS A 8 -11.44 13.10 0.56
CA HIS A 8 -11.33 13.97 1.72
C HIS A 8 -11.84 13.21 2.93
N TYR A 9 -11.28 13.46 4.10
CA TYR A 9 -11.66 12.76 5.34
C TYR A 9 -12.49 13.65 6.26
N PRO A 10 -13.79 13.93 5.94
CA PRO A 10 -14.62 14.81 6.75
C PRO A 10 -14.91 14.24 8.16
N GLU A 11 -14.81 12.92 8.34
CA GLU A 11 -14.97 12.28 9.64
C GLU A 11 -13.90 12.65 10.66
N TYR A 12 -12.83 13.27 10.22
CA TYR A 12 -11.78 13.81 11.10
C TYR A 12 -11.89 15.32 11.30
N GLU A 13 -13.09 15.87 11.12
CA GLU A 13 -13.36 17.29 11.34
C GLU A 13 -12.82 17.75 12.69
N GLY A 14 -12.05 18.86 12.68
CA GLY A 14 -11.37 19.37 13.86
C GLY A 14 -9.99 18.79 14.13
N SER A 15 -9.52 17.78 13.38
CA SER A 15 -8.13 17.29 13.41
C SER A 15 -7.30 17.86 12.26
N GLU A 16 -5.97 17.83 12.40
CA GLU A 16 -5.07 18.19 11.29
C GLU A 16 -5.23 17.24 10.08
N LEU A 17 -5.64 16.00 10.32
CA LEU A 17 -5.91 15.03 9.26
C LEU A 17 -7.08 15.42 8.34
N ALA A 18 -8.03 16.20 8.84
CA ALA A 18 -9.15 16.67 8.03
C ALA A 18 -8.73 17.62 6.92
N LYS A 19 -7.56 18.24 7.02
CA LYS A 19 -7.02 19.13 5.99
C LYS A 19 -6.39 18.38 4.82
N GLY A 20 -5.98 17.16 5.04
CA GLY A 20 -5.28 16.34 4.06
C GLY A 20 -6.19 15.53 3.17
N GLY A 21 -5.60 14.91 2.18
CA GLY A 21 -6.27 14.00 1.28
C GLY A 21 -5.39 13.52 0.15
N PHE A 22 -5.99 12.76 -0.75
CA PHE A 22 -5.31 12.31 -1.96
C PHE A 22 -6.20 12.45 -3.19
N ALA A 23 -5.58 12.54 -4.35
CA ALA A 23 -6.27 12.50 -5.64
C ALA A 23 -5.53 11.54 -6.58
N GLY A 24 -6.29 10.82 -7.38
CA GLY A 24 -5.74 9.92 -8.40
C GLY A 24 -6.32 10.23 -9.78
N VAL A 25 -5.52 10.04 -10.81
CA VAL A 25 -5.95 10.05 -12.20
C VAL A 25 -5.45 8.81 -12.92
N THR A 26 -6.35 8.12 -13.61
CA THR A 26 -6.02 6.99 -14.46
C THR A 26 -6.29 7.34 -15.91
N ARG A 27 -5.29 7.18 -16.75
CA ARG A 27 -5.40 7.30 -18.21
C ARG A 27 -5.46 5.91 -18.82
N ILE A 28 -6.36 5.74 -19.76
CA ILE A 28 -6.58 4.48 -20.45
C ILE A 28 -6.24 4.66 -21.90
N LEU A 29 -5.31 3.84 -22.39
CA LEU A 29 -4.97 3.72 -23.81
C LEU A 29 -5.41 2.35 -24.28
N THR A 30 -6.14 2.32 -25.37
CA THR A 30 -6.60 1.06 -25.97
C THR A 30 -6.80 1.26 -27.48
N ASP A 31 -6.62 0.18 -28.23
CA ASP A 31 -6.95 0.05 -29.64
C ASP A 31 -8.38 -0.47 -29.85
N GLY A 32 -9.12 -0.76 -28.76
CA GLY A 32 -10.49 -1.25 -28.81
C GLY A 32 -11.55 -0.14 -28.68
N ASP A 33 -12.77 -0.57 -28.86
CA ASP A 33 -13.96 0.28 -28.69
C ASP A 33 -14.20 0.53 -27.21
N MET A 34 -14.22 1.80 -26.80
CA MET A 34 -14.42 2.17 -25.39
C MET A 34 -15.77 2.82 -25.17
N SER A 35 -16.50 2.38 -24.16
CA SER A 35 -17.72 3.01 -23.65
C SER A 35 -17.68 3.17 -22.15
N VAL A 36 -18.34 4.21 -21.64
CA VAL A 36 -18.42 4.49 -20.21
C VAL A 36 -19.87 4.35 -19.77
N SER A 37 -20.08 3.61 -18.71
CA SER A 37 -21.35 3.46 -18.01
C SER A 37 -21.14 3.68 -16.51
N SER A 38 -22.21 3.60 -15.73
CA SER A 38 -22.14 3.66 -14.28
C SER A 38 -22.93 2.52 -13.67
N LYS A 39 -22.46 2.01 -12.55
CA LYS A 39 -23.20 1.05 -11.73
C LYS A 39 -23.18 1.50 -10.27
N PRO A 40 -24.22 1.11 -9.48
CA PRO A 40 -24.14 1.29 -8.03
C PRO A 40 -22.88 0.63 -7.49
N LYS A 41 -22.20 1.26 -6.55
CA LYS A 41 -21.13 0.62 -5.81
C LYS A 41 -21.69 -0.54 -5.00
N ASP A 42 -21.02 -1.67 -5.05
CA ASP A 42 -21.28 -2.78 -4.14
C ASP A 42 -20.72 -2.41 -2.76
N SER A 43 -21.61 -2.02 -1.86
CA SER A 43 -21.22 -1.57 -0.52
C SER A 43 -21.12 -2.76 0.43
N ARG A 44 -20.05 -3.51 0.40
CA ARG A 44 -19.75 -4.51 1.46
C ARG A 44 -19.19 -3.88 2.73
N ALA A 45 -19.01 -2.60 2.77
CA ALA A 45 -18.30 -1.93 3.84
C ALA A 45 -19.21 -1.06 4.70
N TYR A 46 -18.70 -0.77 5.90
CA TYR A 46 -19.36 -0.11 7.02
C TYR A 46 -19.89 1.32 6.76
N THR A 47 -19.57 1.91 5.64
CA THR A 47 -20.10 3.23 5.25
C THR A 47 -20.67 3.15 3.86
N CYS A 48 -21.99 3.02 3.79
CA CYS A 48 -22.73 3.14 2.54
C CYS A 48 -22.86 4.62 2.19
N ILE A 49 -22.07 5.04 1.24
CA ILE A 49 -22.40 6.24 0.48
C ILE A 49 -23.02 5.70 -0.81
N ASP A 50 -24.23 6.14 -1.13
CA ASP A 50 -24.91 5.83 -2.39
C ASP A 50 -24.18 6.51 -3.55
N GLU A 51 -23.05 5.97 -3.92
CA GLU A 51 -22.26 6.45 -5.03
C GLU A 51 -22.31 5.45 -6.18
N THR A 52 -22.33 6.00 -7.38
CA THR A 52 -22.16 5.20 -8.58
C THR A 52 -20.67 5.12 -8.93
N ALA A 53 -20.19 3.94 -9.27
CA ALA A 53 -18.84 3.75 -9.80
C ALA A 53 -18.88 3.82 -11.34
N PRO A 54 -17.94 4.53 -11.97
CA PRO A 54 -17.80 4.49 -13.42
C PRO A 54 -17.36 3.08 -13.84
N VAL A 55 -17.96 2.57 -14.88
CA VAL A 55 -17.60 1.30 -15.52
C VAL A 55 -17.15 1.58 -16.93
N ILE A 56 -15.93 1.19 -17.23
CA ILE A 56 -15.36 1.33 -18.56
C ILE A 56 -15.43 -0.04 -19.23
N ASN A 57 -16.18 -0.11 -20.32
CA ASN A 57 -16.25 -1.31 -21.14
C ASN A 57 -15.32 -1.12 -22.35
N ILE A 58 -14.43 -2.06 -22.54
CA ILE A 58 -13.50 -2.08 -23.67
C ILE A 58 -13.77 -3.37 -24.43
N LEU A 59 -14.10 -3.25 -25.71
CA LEU A 59 -14.41 -4.37 -26.58
C LEU A 59 -13.43 -4.42 -27.74
N HIS A 60 -13.14 -5.62 -28.23
CA HIS A 60 -12.30 -5.87 -29.40
C HIS A 60 -10.87 -5.34 -29.27
N ALA A 61 -10.37 -5.10 -28.06
CA ALA A 61 -9.01 -4.61 -27.84
C ALA A 61 -7.98 -5.75 -27.96
N GLN A 62 -6.85 -5.45 -28.61
CA GLN A 62 -5.65 -6.28 -28.56
C GLN A 62 -4.73 -5.84 -27.41
N SER A 63 -4.81 -4.57 -27.04
CA SER A 63 -4.00 -4.00 -25.97
C SER A 63 -4.80 -3.01 -25.13
N ILE A 64 -4.53 -3.01 -23.83
CA ILE A 64 -5.05 -2.04 -22.88
C ILE A 64 -3.89 -1.61 -21.97
N THR A 65 -3.62 -0.31 -21.95
CA THR A 65 -2.63 0.28 -21.07
C THR A 65 -3.31 1.21 -20.09
N LEU A 66 -3.09 1.00 -18.80
CA LEU A 66 -3.55 1.84 -17.72
C LEU A 66 -2.37 2.57 -17.10
N VAL A 67 -2.40 3.89 -17.09
CA VAL A 67 -1.40 4.71 -16.42
C VAL A 67 -2.07 5.50 -15.32
N THR A 68 -1.76 5.13 -14.08
CA THR A 68 -2.33 5.78 -12.89
C THR A 68 -1.27 6.64 -12.21
N TYR A 69 -1.65 7.86 -11.91
CA TYR A 69 -0.90 8.77 -11.06
C TYR A 69 -1.74 9.11 -9.83
N ILE A 70 -1.12 9.06 -8.67
CA ILE A 70 -1.74 9.41 -7.38
C ILE A 70 -0.84 10.44 -6.71
N ASP A 71 -1.44 11.47 -6.17
CA ASP A 71 -0.78 12.47 -5.34
C ASP A 71 -1.57 12.67 -4.04
N TRP A 72 -0.88 13.07 -3.00
CA TRP A 72 -1.45 13.32 -1.68
C TRP A 72 -0.92 14.63 -1.10
N THR A 73 -1.61 15.16 -0.11
CA THR A 73 -1.22 16.38 0.58
C THR A 73 -1.74 16.38 2.01
N ASP A 74 -0.99 16.97 2.93
CA ASP A 74 -1.41 17.20 4.30
C ASP A 74 -2.42 18.35 4.40
N ASP A 75 -2.39 19.26 3.44
CA ASP A 75 -3.35 20.35 3.34
C ASP A 75 -3.84 20.44 1.89
N MET A 76 -5.11 20.14 1.68
CA MET A 76 -5.74 20.19 0.37
C MET A 76 -5.99 21.61 -0.13
N GLY A 77 -6.06 22.58 0.79
CA GLY A 77 -6.51 23.93 0.44
C GLY A 77 -7.89 23.87 -0.22
N GLU A 78 -8.03 24.53 -1.38
CA GLU A 78 -9.22 24.38 -2.19
C GLU A 78 -9.24 23.03 -2.92
N TYR A 79 -10.19 22.20 -2.59
CA TYR A 79 -10.39 20.85 -3.15
C TYR A 79 -10.27 20.79 -4.68
N CYS A 80 -10.90 21.77 -5.36
CA CYS A 80 -10.89 21.82 -6.82
C CYS A 80 -9.50 22.09 -7.39
N GLU A 81 -8.71 22.92 -6.75
CA GLU A 81 -7.35 23.25 -7.19
C GLU A 81 -6.42 22.04 -7.07
N PHE A 82 -6.50 21.31 -5.96
CA PHE A 82 -5.72 20.10 -5.76
C PHE A 82 -6.09 19.04 -6.81
N ARG A 83 -7.38 18.77 -6.99
CA ARG A 83 -7.88 17.84 -8.00
C ARG A 83 -7.39 18.21 -9.40
N ASP A 84 -7.50 19.48 -9.78
CA ASP A 84 -7.14 19.93 -11.12
C ASP A 84 -5.62 19.88 -11.32
N ARG A 85 -4.84 20.15 -10.30
CA ARG A 85 -3.38 19.95 -10.33
C ARG A 85 -3.01 18.49 -10.62
N VAL A 86 -3.65 17.54 -9.96
CA VAL A 86 -3.41 16.11 -10.17
C VAL A 86 -3.90 15.69 -11.55
N LYS A 87 -5.09 16.10 -11.95
CA LYS A 87 -5.68 15.81 -13.26
C LYS A 87 -4.81 16.27 -14.43
N ASN A 88 -4.20 17.44 -14.30
CA ASN A 88 -3.41 18.07 -15.37
C ASN A 88 -1.95 17.58 -15.39
N LYS A 89 -1.56 16.64 -14.50
CA LYS A 89 -0.22 16.10 -14.49
C LYS A 89 0.08 15.31 -15.77
N ASP A 90 1.24 15.54 -16.35
CA ASP A 90 1.74 14.71 -17.45
C ASP A 90 2.18 13.34 -16.92
N THR A 91 1.22 12.41 -16.89
CA THR A 91 1.43 11.07 -16.36
C THR A 91 2.36 10.23 -17.22
N PHE A 92 2.45 10.51 -18.53
CA PHE A 92 3.34 9.76 -19.41
C PHE A 92 4.79 10.19 -19.23
N ALA A 93 5.05 11.49 -19.12
CA ALA A 93 6.40 11.96 -18.81
C ALA A 93 6.89 11.47 -17.44
N LEU A 94 6.00 11.36 -16.46
CA LEU A 94 6.33 10.77 -15.16
C LEU A 94 6.61 9.27 -15.27
N LEU A 95 5.82 8.53 -16.03
CA LEU A 95 6.03 7.10 -16.28
C LEU A 95 7.38 6.85 -16.96
N ASP A 96 7.69 7.60 -18.02
CA ASP A 96 8.96 7.50 -18.74
C ASP A 96 10.14 7.77 -17.80
N LYS A 97 10.02 8.76 -16.92
CA LYS A 97 11.02 9.05 -15.89
C LYS A 97 11.19 7.87 -14.91
N CYS A 98 10.09 7.24 -14.49
CA CYS A 98 10.14 6.06 -13.61
C CYS A 98 10.79 4.87 -14.33
N ILE A 99 10.38 4.59 -15.57
CA ILE A 99 10.94 3.50 -16.37
C ILE A 99 12.45 3.70 -16.58
N ASN A 100 12.87 4.93 -16.88
CA ASN A 100 14.30 5.24 -17.07
C ASN A 100 15.09 5.07 -15.78
N ARG A 101 14.51 5.43 -14.62
CA ARG A 101 15.14 5.16 -13.31
C ARG A 101 15.32 3.67 -13.05
N VAL A 102 14.32 2.87 -13.37
CA VAL A 102 14.38 1.40 -13.21
C VAL A 102 15.41 0.80 -14.17
N LYS A 103 15.47 1.27 -15.42
CA LYS A 103 16.47 0.80 -16.42
C LYS A 103 17.90 1.23 -16.08
N CYS A 104 18.07 2.38 -15.43
CA CYS A 104 19.39 2.87 -15.00
C CYS A 104 19.83 2.28 -13.65
N ALA A 105 18.91 1.79 -12.84
CA ALA A 105 19.25 0.89 -11.77
C ALA A 105 19.63 -0.43 -12.44
N ASP A 106 20.90 -0.78 -12.40
CA ASP A 106 21.41 -2.07 -12.91
C ASP A 106 20.64 -3.19 -12.15
N ILE A 107 19.50 -3.57 -12.71
CA ILE A 107 18.77 -4.74 -12.27
C ILE A 107 19.55 -5.91 -12.91
N THR A 108 20.71 -6.18 -12.34
CA THR A 108 21.37 -7.47 -12.52
C THR A 108 20.42 -8.53 -11.98
N GLU A 109 20.46 -9.71 -12.54
CA GLU A 109 19.60 -10.87 -12.22
C GLU A 109 19.64 -11.32 -10.74
N GLU A 110 20.36 -10.62 -9.91
CA GLU A 110 20.30 -10.75 -8.46
C GLU A 110 18.96 -10.21 -7.94
N PRO A 111 18.31 -10.91 -7.02
CA PRO A 111 17.10 -10.41 -6.36
C PRO A 111 17.39 -9.00 -5.88
N VAL A 112 16.57 -8.04 -6.30
CA VAL A 112 16.75 -6.61 -6.05
C VAL A 112 17.29 -6.44 -4.63
N SER A 113 18.58 -6.27 -4.52
CA SER A 113 19.20 -5.75 -3.31
C SER A 113 18.62 -4.35 -3.19
N LEU A 114 17.57 -4.22 -2.38
CA LEU A 114 16.94 -2.94 -2.10
C LEU A 114 17.88 -2.12 -1.19
N GLY A 115 19.16 -2.12 -1.56
CA GLY A 115 20.16 -1.16 -1.13
C GLY A 115 20.59 -1.24 0.34
N HIS A 116 20.18 -2.28 1.07
CA HIS A 116 20.46 -2.42 2.49
C HIS A 116 20.91 -3.84 2.80
N ASP A 117 21.72 -3.98 3.82
CA ASP A 117 22.29 -5.23 4.35
C ASP A 117 21.18 -6.14 4.91
N ASN A 118 20.25 -6.55 4.06
CA ASN A 118 19.21 -7.49 4.43
C ASN A 118 19.84 -8.81 4.87
N ILE A 119 19.29 -9.39 5.91
CA ILE A 119 19.73 -10.70 6.36
C ILE A 119 19.31 -11.72 5.31
N GLU A 120 20.30 -12.40 4.75
CA GLU A 120 20.08 -13.48 3.81
C GLU A 120 19.71 -14.77 4.56
N LEU A 121 18.60 -15.39 4.19
CA LEU A 121 18.18 -16.67 4.72
C LEU A 121 18.48 -17.78 3.71
N LYS A 122 19.37 -18.71 4.08
CA LYS A 122 19.70 -19.90 3.29
C LYS A 122 19.54 -21.14 4.18
N LEU A 123 18.56 -21.97 3.87
CA LEU A 123 18.26 -23.18 4.62
C LEU A 123 18.79 -24.46 3.96
N GLY A 124 19.52 -24.33 2.85
CA GLY A 124 20.22 -25.47 2.21
C GLY A 124 19.36 -26.37 1.34
N GLY A 125 18.10 -26.02 1.10
CA GLY A 125 17.16 -26.81 0.30
C GLY A 125 17.18 -26.53 -1.21
N GLY A 126 18.15 -25.75 -1.69
CA GLY A 126 18.16 -25.23 -3.05
C GLY A 126 17.55 -23.83 -3.13
N TYR A 127 17.76 -23.14 -4.26
CA TYR A 127 17.27 -21.76 -4.43
C TYR A 127 15.77 -21.76 -4.69
N SER A 128 15.02 -21.18 -3.77
CA SER A 128 13.56 -21.09 -3.86
C SER A 128 13.06 -20.31 -5.08
N GLY A 129 13.90 -19.46 -5.69
CA GLY A 129 13.58 -18.69 -6.87
C GLY A 129 13.44 -19.52 -8.16
N GLU A 130 13.96 -20.73 -8.20
CA GLU A 130 13.86 -21.64 -9.35
C GLU A 130 12.47 -22.29 -9.48
N PHE A 131 11.66 -22.26 -8.42
CA PHE A 131 10.35 -22.88 -8.37
C PHE A 131 9.21 -21.85 -8.52
N ALA A 132 8.17 -22.20 -9.25
CA ALA A 132 6.89 -21.48 -9.15
C ALA A 132 6.24 -21.73 -7.78
N ASN A 133 5.34 -20.83 -7.37
CA ASN A 133 4.65 -20.98 -6.08
C ASN A 133 3.83 -22.27 -6.01
N GLU A 134 3.19 -22.64 -7.11
CA GLU A 134 2.39 -23.85 -7.26
C GLU A 134 3.25 -25.10 -7.09
N GLU A 135 4.47 -25.10 -7.64
CA GLU A 135 5.40 -26.21 -7.52
C GLU A 135 5.86 -26.38 -6.06
N LEU A 136 6.17 -25.30 -5.36
CA LEU A 136 6.53 -25.34 -3.94
C LEU A 136 5.39 -25.89 -3.08
N LEU A 137 4.15 -25.47 -3.39
CA LEU A 137 2.98 -25.97 -2.68
C LEU A 137 2.71 -27.44 -2.98
N ASP A 138 2.96 -27.90 -4.20
CA ASP A 138 2.81 -29.30 -4.57
C ASP A 138 3.89 -30.18 -3.90
N LEU A 139 5.12 -29.71 -3.83
CA LEU A 139 6.18 -30.37 -3.07
C LEU A 139 5.82 -30.50 -1.59
N GLN A 140 5.28 -29.42 -0.99
CA GLN A 140 4.88 -29.40 0.42
C GLN A 140 3.77 -30.39 0.77
N LYS A 141 2.84 -30.70 -0.15
CA LYS A 141 1.68 -31.55 0.10
C LYS A 141 2.04 -32.94 0.64
N ASN A 142 3.21 -33.46 0.26
CA ASN A 142 3.66 -34.80 0.62
C ASN A 142 4.64 -34.79 1.79
N GLU A 143 4.98 -33.64 2.31
CA GLU A 143 5.92 -33.47 3.40
C GLU A 143 5.19 -33.14 4.71
N HIS A 144 5.67 -33.72 5.82
CA HIS A 144 5.11 -33.43 7.14
C HIS A 144 5.64 -32.11 7.70
N ASP A 145 6.92 -31.82 7.48
CA ASP A 145 7.57 -30.59 7.92
C ASP A 145 7.62 -29.57 6.77
N ILE A 146 7.73 -28.28 7.10
CA ILE A 146 7.86 -27.24 6.08
C ILE A 146 9.18 -27.43 5.31
N ILE A 147 9.10 -27.58 4.00
CA ILE A 147 10.28 -27.69 3.16
C ILE A 147 11.10 -26.40 3.18
N PRO A 148 12.44 -26.49 3.20
CA PRO A 148 13.31 -25.31 3.28
C PRO A 148 13.04 -24.26 2.20
N GLN A 149 12.82 -24.70 0.96
CA GLN A 149 12.54 -23.80 -0.18
C GLN A 149 11.26 -22.99 0.00
N LEU A 150 10.21 -23.58 0.55
CA LEU A 150 8.96 -22.87 0.85
C LEU A 150 9.17 -21.86 1.97
N LEU A 151 9.93 -22.23 3.00
CA LEU A 151 10.23 -21.31 4.11
C LEU A 151 11.10 -20.12 3.66
N GLU A 152 12.10 -20.35 2.82
CA GLU A 152 12.88 -19.28 2.18
C GLU A 152 11.98 -18.37 1.34
N ARG A 153 11.08 -18.93 0.53
CA ARG A 153 10.12 -18.16 -0.28
C ARG A 153 9.20 -17.30 0.60
N LEU A 154 8.68 -17.85 1.69
CA LEU A 154 7.83 -17.12 2.63
C LEU A 154 8.58 -15.97 3.29
N TYR A 155 9.84 -16.19 3.67
CA TYR A 155 10.68 -15.15 4.24
C TYR A 155 10.90 -14.00 3.26
N TYR A 156 11.32 -14.27 2.02
CA TYR A 156 11.57 -13.24 1.03
C TYR A 156 10.30 -12.54 0.56
N ASN A 157 9.17 -13.24 0.48
CA ASN A 157 7.88 -12.63 0.20
C ASN A 157 7.45 -11.69 1.33
N GLY A 158 7.66 -12.08 2.58
CA GLY A 158 7.40 -11.22 3.74
C GLY A 158 8.30 -9.97 3.76
N LEU A 159 9.59 -10.16 3.47
CA LEU A 159 10.55 -9.07 3.36
C LEU A 159 10.15 -8.07 2.28
N TYR A 160 9.85 -8.56 1.07
CA TYR A 160 9.36 -7.75 -0.04
C TYR A 160 8.05 -7.04 0.30
N GLY A 161 7.08 -7.75 0.87
CA GLY A 161 5.81 -7.17 1.29
C GLY A 161 5.99 -6.03 2.30
N MET A 162 6.88 -6.21 3.26
CA MET A 162 7.19 -5.16 4.24
C MET A 162 7.87 -3.96 3.58
N GLN A 163 8.85 -4.18 2.70
CA GLN A 163 9.52 -3.11 1.97
C GLN A 163 8.57 -2.34 1.05
N ALA A 164 7.61 -3.04 0.44
CA ALA A 164 6.60 -2.41 -0.43
C ALA A 164 5.57 -1.57 0.35
N CYS A 165 5.34 -1.87 1.63
CA CYS A 165 4.31 -1.26 2.46
C CYS A 165 4.84 -0.27 3.49
N ALA A 166 6.12 -0.31 3.78
CA ALA A 166 6.77 0.50 4.81
C ALA A 166 7.96 1.27 4.25
N GLY A 167 8.41 2.26 4.99
CA GLY A 167 9.53 3.12 4.62
C GLY A 167 9.48 4.37 5.48
N THR A 168 9.21 5.52 4.88
CA THR A 168 8.96 6.76 5.63
C THR A 168 7.62 6.75 6.37
N THR A 169 6.72 5.82 6.03
CA THR A 169 5.42 5.61 6.66
C THR A 169 5.35 4.23 7.28
N ALA A 170 4.54 4.08 8.33
CA ALA A 170 4.29 2.80 8.96
C ALA A 170 3.40 1.89 8.06
N PRO A 171 3.59 0.57 8.10
CA PRO A 171 2.68 -0.36 7.43
C PRO A 171 1.31 -0.31 8.11
N ARG A 172 0.24 -0.42 7.32
CA ARG A 172 -1.14 -0.51 7.79
C ARG A 172 -1.66 -1.94 7.73
N LEU A 173 -2.80 -2.20 8.38
CA LEU A 173 -3.43 -3.53 8.44
C LEU A 173 -3.45 -4.29 7.10
N SER A 174 -3.81 -3.61 6.03
CA SER A 174 -3.96 -4.23 4.71
C SER A 174 -2.82 -3.89 3.75
N GLY A 175 -1.73 -3.36 4.26
CA GLY A 175 -0.63 -2.88 3.44
C GLY A 175 -0.95 -1.58 2.70
N LEU A 176 -0.15 -1.26 1.70
CA LEU A 176 -0.28 -0.02 0.92
C LEU A 176 -1.37 -0.14 -0.17
N TRP A 177 -1.49 -1.32 -0.76
CA TRP A 177 -2.36 -1.58 -1.90
C TRP A 177 -3.56 -2.41 -1.50
N VAL A 178 -4.72 -1.82 -1.61
CA VAL A 178 -5.99 -2.48 -1.33
C VAL A 178 -6.82 -2.48 -2.60
N GLY A 179 -7.29 -3.64 -2.99
CA GLY A 179 -8.08 -3.80 -4.21
C GLY A 179 -9.50 -3.26 -4.10
N GLU A 180 -9.91 -2.77 -2.95
CA GLU A 180 -11.26 -2.27 -2.70
C GLU A 180 -11.25 -0.81 -2.23
N TRP A 181 -12.19 -0.05 -2.75
CA TRP A 181 -12.38 1.35 -2.40
C TRP A 181 -12.85 1.55 -0.95
N ASN A 182 -13.66 0.66 -0.47
CA ASN A 182 -14.26 0.68 0.85
C ASN A 182 -13.86 -0.57 1.62
N LEU A 183 -12.67 -0.53 2.16
CA LEU A 183 -12.02 -1.66 2.77
C LEU A 183 -12.62 -2.04 4.12
N LEU A 184 -12.78 -3.33 4.34
CA LEU A 184 -13.04 -3.88 5.66
C LEU A 184 -11.96 -3.38 6.64
N TRP A 185 -12.36 -2.94 7.83
CA TRP A 185 -11.49 -2.33 8.84
C TRP A 185 -10.84 -1.00 8.41
N ARG A 186 -11.27 -0.39 7.29
CA ARG A 186 -10.76 0.91 6.80
C ARG A 186 -9.24 1.00 6.68
N SER A 187 -8.55 -0.12 6.59
CA SER A 187 -7.08 -0.19 6.65
C SER A 187 -6.46 0.55 7.84
N ALA A 188 -7.12 0.49 8.99
CA ALA A 188 -6.66 1.16 10.19
C ALA A 188 -5.32 0.60 10.70
N TYR A 189 -4.65 1.35 11.53
CA TYR A 189 -3.48 0.87 12.29
C TYR A 189 -3.97 0.07 13.50
N THR A 190 -4.21 -1.20 13.32
CA THR A 190 -4.71 -2.12 14.35
C THR A 190 -3.58 -2.48 15.31
N MET A 191 -3.40 -1.65 16.33
CA MET A 191 -2.27 -1.72 17.27
C MET A 191 -2.42 -2.81 18.34
N ASP A 192 -3.57 -3.46 18.42
CA ASP A 192 -3.83 -4.53 19.40
C ASP A 192 -3.03 -5.80 19.12
N ALA A 193 -2.88 -6.22 17.85
CA ALA A 193 -2.08 -7.37 17.47
C ALA A 193 -1.53 -7.27 16.03
N ASN A 194 -2.34 -6.87 15.07
CA ASN A 194 -2.02 -7.01 13.65
C ASN A 194 -0.77 -6.24 13.23
N VAL A 195 -0.70 -4.94 13.50
CA VAL A 195 0.46 -4.13 13.15
C VAL A 195 1.69 -4.57 13.96
N ASN A 196 1.52 -4.93 15.22
CA ASN A 196 2.62 -5.40 16.06
C ASN A 196 3.26 -6.69 15.50
N ILE A 197 2.43 -7.62 15.01
CA ILE A 197 2.92 -8.86 14.38
C ILE A 197 3.60 -8.54 13.05
N GLN A 198 3.02 -7.66 12.22
CA GLN A 198 3.61 -7.25 10.95
C GLN A 198 5.03 -6.66 11.13
N VAL A 199 5.21 -5.80 12.12
CA VAL A 199 6.49 -5.12 12.35
C VAL A 199 7.49 -5.93 13.19
N SER A 200 7.08 -7.05 13.76
CA SER A 200 7.91 -7.84 14.68
C SER A 200 9.22 -8.32 14.05
N GLY A 201 9.23 -8.60 12.77
CA GLY A 201 10.38 -9.05 12.00
C GLY A 201 11.30 -7.96 11.46
N ILE A 202 10.92 -6.67 11.55
CA ILE A 202 11.64 -5.58 10.90
C ILE A 202 13.11 -5.50 11.33
N ASN A 203 13.37 -5.51 12.63
CA ASN A 203 14.72 -5.38 13.15
C ASN A 203 15.59 -6.62 12.86
N SER A 204 15.02 -7.81 13.02
CA SER A 204 15.72 -9.08 12.76
C SER A 204 15.98 -9.32 11.27
N SER A 205 15.25 -8.64 10.40
CA SER A 205 15.44 -8.74 8.94
C SER A 205 16.33 -7.62 8.36
N GLY A 206 16.83 -6.70 9.19
CA GLY A 206 17.65 -5.58 8.74
C GLY A 206 16.88 -4.47 8.02
N LEU A 207 15.54 -4.41 8.15
CA LEU A 207 14.69 -3.40 7.51
C LEU A 207 14.66 -2.08 8.31
N TYR A 208 15.81 -1.47 8.51
CA TYR A 208 15.96 -0.32 9.41
C TYR A 208 15.15 0.92 8.98
N GLU A 209 14.98 1.16 7.68
CA GLU A 209 14.16 2.28 7.20
C GLU A 209 12.67 2.08 7.56
N ALA A 210 12.16 0.86 7.36
CA ALA A 210 10.81 0.51 7.77
C ALA A 210 10.64 0.63 9.29
N GLY A 211 11.65 0.22 10.06
CA GLY A 211 11.70 0.40 11.50
C GLY A 211 11.66 1.86 11.92
N ALA A 212 12.46 2.70 11.27
CA ALA A 212 12.47 4.13 11.53
C ALA A 212 11.11 4.78 11.20
N GLY A 213 10.51 4.43 10.05
CA GLY A 213 9.18 4.92 9.66
C GLY A 213 8.11 4.55 10.68
N TYR A 214 8.13 3.32 11.18
CA TYR A 214 7.22 2.87 12.24
C TYR A 214 7.45 3.64 13.56
N MET A 215 8.69 3.81 13.97
CA MET A 215 9.02 4.56 15.19
C MET A 215 8.59 6.03 15.09
N TRP A 216 8.80 6.67 13.93
CA TRP A 216 8.32 8.03 13.70
C TRP A 216 6.79 8.13 13.76
N PHE A 217 6.08 7.15 13.21
CA PHE A 217 4.64 7.06 13.33
C PHE A 217 4.22 7.02 14.82
N ILE A 218 4.78 6.12 15.62
CA ILE A 218 4.50 6.01 17.05
C ILE A 218 4.76 7.33 17.77
N LEU A 219 5.93 7.95 17.57
CA LEU A 219 6.29 9.19 18.24
C LEU A 219 5.33 10.34 17.93
N ARG A 220 4.79 10.41 16.72
CA ARG A 220 3.81 11.41 16.34
C ARG A 220 2.44 11.21 17.00
N GLN A 221 2.08 9.98 17.35
CA GLN A 221 0.82 9.68 18.01
C GLN A 221 0.84 9.91 19.52
N ILE A 222 2.01 10.01 20.16
CA ILE A 222 2.12 10.14 21.62
C ILE A 222 1.27 11.29 22.18
N PRO A 223 1.25 12.50 21.62
CA PRO A 223 0.44 13.59 22.14
C PRO A 223 -1.06 13.25 22.18
N ASP A 224 -1.57 12.61 21.14
CA ASP A 224 -2.97 12.19 21.07
C ASP A 224 -3.27 11.08 22.07
N TRP A 225 -2.38 10.12 22.21
CA TRP A 225 -2.52 9.03 23.17
C TRP A 225 -2.47 9.52 24.63
N VAL A 226 -1.66 10.52 24.94
CA VAL A 226 -1.67 11.19 26.24
C VAL A 226 -2.99 11.90 26.48
N ASN A 227 -3.49 12.63 25.47
CA ASN A 227 -4.78 13.28 25.55
C ASN A 227 -5.93 12.27 25.74
N ASN A 228 -5.90 11.15 25.04
CA ASN A 228 -6.87 10.06 25.20
C ASN A 228 -6.87 9.51 26.63
N ALA A 229 -5.69 9.27 27.20
CA ALA A 229 -5.58 8.80 28.59
C ALA A 229 -6.15 9.83 29.60
N ALA A 230 -5.89 11.10 29.38
CA ALA A 230 -6.42 12.17 30.22
C ALA A 230 -7.94 12.28 30.11
N MET A 231 -8.49 12.20 28.88
CA MET A 231 -9.94 12.31 28.67
C MET A 231 -10.72 11.11 29.18
N VAL A 232 -10.22 9.89 29.00
CA VAL A 232 -10.94 8.66 29.32
C VAL A 232 -10.76 8.27 30.78
N TYR A 233 -9.56 8.41 31.31
CA TYR A 233 -9.20 7.93 32.64
C TYR A 233 -8.76 9.02 33.61
N GLY A 234 -8.70 10.28 33.20
CA GLY A 234 -8.17 11.37 34.03
C GLY A 234 -6.67 11.29 34.33
N MET A 235 -5.93 10.45 33.59
CA MET A 235 -4.49 10.23 33.78
C MET A 235 -3.69 11.16 32.90
N LYS A 236 -2.83 12.00 33.48
CA LYS A 236 -2.03 12.99 32.76
C LYS A 236 -0.66 12.46 32.32
N ASP A 237 -0.16 11.41 32.97
CA ASP A 237 1.17 10.84 32.74
C ASP A 237 1.06 9.41 32.16
N ALA A 238 0.06 9.16 31.33
CA ALA A 238 -0.22 7.88 30.71
C ALA A 238 -0.51 8.05 29.22
N VAL A 239 -0.44 6.95 28.48
CA VAL A 239 -0.85 6.87 27.08
C VAL A 239 -1.99 5.86 26.94
N LEU A 240 -2.94 6.16 26.10
CA LEU A 240 -4.03 5.26 25.69
C LEU A 240 -4.01 5.16 24.17
N ILE A 241 -3.64 3.99 23.68
CA ILE A 241 -3.56 3.63 22.26
C ILE A 241 -4.93 3.15 21.78
#